data_c599a2621bc5b2e1989fa2227f436460
#
_entry.id   c599a2621bc5b2e1989fa2227f436460
#
_cell.length_a   1.000
_cell.length_b   1.000
_cell.length_c   1.000
_cell.angle_alpha   90.00
_cell.angle_beta   90.00
_cell.angle_gamma   90.00
#
_symmetry.space_group_name_H-M   'P 1'
#
loop_
_entity.id
_entity.type
_entity.pdbx_description
1 polymer ?
#
loop_
_entity_poly.entity_id
_entity_poly.type
_entity_poly.pdbx_seq_one_letter_code
_entity_poly.pdbx_strand_id
1 'polypeptide(L)'
;MQDAALAGRPDFVIDAYECIIFTHGCFWHRHDCYLFKVPATRTDFWLEKIGKNVQRDRRDIATLVEQGWRVLVVWECALRGRLKLNDRDLTERLEEWICGGGQTAQIDTQGIHPFTVSPPDTAPPQA
;
A
#
# COMPACT_ATOMS: atom_id res chain seq x y z
N MET A 1 -15.79 0.72 -0.08
CA MET A 1 -16.33 1.98 0.44
C MET A 1 -15.34 2.63 1.37
N GLN A 2 -15.12 3.91 1.20
CA GLN A 2 -14.15 4.63 2.03
C GLN A 2 -14.71 4.94 3.40
N ASP A 3 -13.84 4.88 4.40
CA ASP A 3 -14.19 5.27 5.76
C ASP A 3 -13.23 6.39 6.18
N ALA A 4 -13.72 7.62 6.20
CA ALA A 4 -12.90 8.78 6.50
C ALA A 4 -12.45 8.84 7.97
N ALA A 5 -13.05 8.04 8.84
CA ALA A 5 -12.66 8.01 10.25
C ALA A 5 -11.39 7.20 10.48
N LEU A 6 -10.98 6.38 9.51
CA LEU A 6 -9.78 5.57 9.64
C LEU A 6 -8.57 6.27 9.03
N ALA A 7 -7.41 6.00 9.58
CA ALA A 7 -6.16 6.60 9.09
C ALA A 7 -5.96 6.27 7.61
N GLY A 8 -5.57 7.27 6.83
CA GLY A 8 -5.27 7.11 5.42
C GLY A 8 -6.46 6.96 4.50
N ARG A 9 -7.67 6.98 5.02
CA ARG A 9 -8.90 6.86 4.22
C ARG A 9 -8.88 5.65 3.30
N PRO A 10 -8.96 4.44 3.85
CA PRO A 10 -8.90 3.22 3.05
C PRO A 10 -9.96 3.18 1.96
N ASP A 11 -9.63 2.55 0.85
CA ASP A 11 -10.59 2.37 -0.26
C ASP A 11 -11.66 1.36 0.10
N PHE A 12 -11.29 0.33 0.86
CA PHE A 12 -12.23 -0.72 1.28
C PHE A 12 -12.00 -1.09 2.74
N VAL A 13 -13.09 -1.25 3.48
CA VAL A 13 -13.05 -1.71 4.87
C VAL A 13 -13.99 -2.90 4.98
N ILE A 14 -13.48 -4.04 5.42
CA ILE A 14 -14.25 -5.26 5.57
C ILE A 14 -14.25 -5.65 7.04
N ASP A 15 -15.26 -5.18 7.76
CA ASP A 15 -15.34 -5.36 9.20
C ASP A 15 -15.39 -6.83 9.62
N ALA A 16 -16.10 -7.65 8.87
CA ALA A 16 -16.27 -9.06 9.21
C ALA A 16 -14.92 -9.80 9.28
N TYR A 17 -13.93 -9.34 8.54
CA TYR A 17 -12.60 -9.96 8.51
C TYR A 17 -11.55 -9.07 9.15
N GLU A 18 -11.94 -7.93 9.67
CA GLU A 18 -11.04 -6.95 10.28
C GLU A 18 -9.89 -6.58 9.37
N CYS A 19 -10.21 -6.35 8.10
CA CYS A 19 -9.18 -6.00 7.12
C CYS A 19 -9.53 -4.75 6.33
N ILE A 20 -8.47 -4.11 5.85
CA ILE A 20 -8.53 -2.84 5.14
C ILE A 20 -7.69 -2.97 3.87
N ILE A 21 -8.20 -2.42 2.77
CA ILE A 21 -7.49 -2.46 1.49
C ILE A 21 -7.31 -1.04 0.97
N PHE A 22 -6.05 -0.72 0.65
CA PHE A 22 -5.69 0.51 -0.02
C PHE A 22 -5.31 0.21 -1.47
N THR A 23 -5.64 1.14 -2.38
CA THR A 23 -5.08 1.10 -3.74
C THR A 23 -4.15 2.31 -3.86
N HIS A 24 -2.87 2.06 -4.10
CA HIS A 24 -1.86 3.12 -4.16
C HIS A 24 -1.33 3.31 -5.57
N GLY A 25 -1.26 4.57 -6.02
CA GLY A 25 -0.61 4.91 -7.28
C GLY A 25 0.90 4.82 -7.11
N CYS A 26 1.55 4.15 -8.07
CA CYS A 26 2.99 3.88 -7.94
C CYS A 26 3.83 5.14 -7.92
N PHE A 27 3.47 6.14 -8.72
CA PHE A 27 4.22 7.40 -8.75
C PHE A 27 4.13 8.14 -7.40
N TRP A 28 2.90 8.34 -6.91
CA TRP A 28 2.66 9.16 -5.73
C TRP A 28 3.16 8.55 -4.45
N HIS A 29 3.31 7.23 -4.41
CA HIS A 29 3.74 6.51 -3.23
C HIS A 29 5.12 5.88 -3.39
N ARG A 30 5.84 6.29 -4.43
CA ARG A 30 7.20 5.86 -4.73
C ARG A 30 7.37 4.34 -4.71
N HIS A 31 6.49 3.66 -5.40
CA HIS A 31 6.60 2.21 -5.52
C HIS A 31 7.76 1.87 -6.47
N ASP A 32 8.61 0.93 -6.06
CA ASP A 32 9.76 0.52 -6.85
C ASP A 32 9.30 -0.40 -7.98
N CYS A 33 8.86 0.18 -9.08
CA CYS A 33 8.39 -0.56 -10.23
C CYS A 33 8.55 0.28 -11.50
N TYR A 34 8.23 -0.31 -12.64
CA TYR A 34 8.42 0.35 -13.92
C TYR A 34 7.55 1.59 -14.13
N LEU A 35 6.50 1.75 -13.36
CA LEU A 35 5.62 2.93 -13.45
C LEU A 35 6.18 4.13 -12.71
N PHE A 36 7.14 3.94 -11.83
CA PHE A 36 7.73 5.05 -11.10
C PHE A 36 8.94 5.59 -11.83
N LYS A 37 8.91 6.87 -12.15
CA LYS A 37 10.05 7.58 -12.73
C LYS A 37 10.19 8.92 -12.05
N VAL A 38 11.42 9.24 -11.63
CA VAL A 38 11.71 10.54 -11.05
C VAL A 38 11.62 11.59 -12.16
N PRO A 39 10.77 12.62 -12.00
CA PRO A 39 10.67 13.67 -13.01
C PRO A 39 12.01 14.37 -13.22
N ALA A 40 12.33 14.66 -14.49
CA ALA A 40 13.58 15.34 -14.81
C ALA A 40 13.53 16.84 -14.49
N THR A 41 12.32 17.41 -14.46
CA THR A 41 12.13 18.83 -14.16
C THR A 41 11.66 18.97 -12.73
N ARG A 42 12.24 19.90 -11.98
CA ARG A 42 11.89 20.15 -10.58
C ARG A 42 12.02 18.87 -9.73
N THR A 43 13.09 18.15 -9.96
CA THR A 43 13.33 16.87 -9.33
C THR A 43 13.25 16.94 -7.79
N ASP A 44 13.91 17.92 -7.18
CA ASP A 44 13.94 18.06 -5.72
C ASP A 44 12.54 18.31 -5.16
N PHE A 45 11.74 19.11 -5.84
CA PHE A 45 10.37 19.37 -5.43
C PHE A 45 9.55 18.07 -5.38
N TRP A 46 9.66 17.27 -6.45
CA TRP A 46 8.89 16.03 -6.54
C TRP A 46 9.35 14.98 -5.54
N LEU A 47 10.66 14.86 -5.35
CA LEU A 47 11.20 13.90 -4.40
C LEU A 47 10.76 14.23 -2.96
N GLU A 48 10.73 15.51 -2.61
CA GLU A 48 10.27 15.92 -1.31
C GLU A 48 8.78 15.62 -1.14
N LYS A 49 7.97 15.97 -2.11
CA LYS A 49 6.53 15.75 -2.04
C LYS A 49 6.19 14.27 -1.95
N ILE A 50 6.84 13.46 -2.79
CA ILE A 50 6.62 12.01 -2.80
C ILE A 50 7.11 11.39 -1.49
N GLY A 51 8.24 11.87 -0.97
CA GLY A 51 8.77 11.39 0.29
C GLY A 51 7.81 11.60 1.45
N LYS A 52 7.14 12.75 1.47
CA LYS A 52 6.13 13.02 2.49
C LYS A 52 4.94 12.08 2.37
N ASN A 53 4.54 11.76 1.16
CA ASN A 53 3.46 10.80 0.93
C ASN A 53 3.84 9.42 1.47
N VAL A 54 5.06 8.98 1.21
CA VAL A 54 5.55 7.68 1.68
C VAL A 54 5.55 7.63 3.20
N GLN A 55 6.04 8.68 3.85
CA GLN A 55 6.07 8.74 5.31
C GLN A 55 4.67 8.69 5.90
N ARG A 56 3.74 9.43 5.31
CA ARG A 56 2.36 9.44 5.77
C ARG A 56 1.72 8.06 5.62
N ASP A 57 1.96 7.41 4.49
CA ASP A 57 1.41 6.08 4.25
C ASP A 57 1.90 5.07 5.29
N ARG A 58 3.19 5.11 5.59
CA ARG A 58 3.76 4.20 6.59
C ARG A 58 3.17 4.43 7.96
N ARG A 59 3.01 5.69 8.33
CA ARG A 59 2.40 6.05 9.61
C ARG A 59 0.95 5.60 9.68
N ASP A 60 0.20 5.84 8.62
CA ASP A 60 -1.21 5.47 8.58
C ASP A 60 -1.39 3.96 8.68
N ILE A 61 -0.59 3.21 7.94
CA ILE A 61 -0.66 1.75 7.97
C ILE A 61 -0.26 1.23 9.36
N ALA A 62 0.79 1.78 9.95
CA ALA A 62 1.22 1.37 11.29
C ALA A 62 0.13 1.63 12.32
N THR A 63 -0.56 2.76 12.22
CA THR A 63 -1.66 3.10 13.12
C THR A 63 -2.78 2.07 13.00
N LEU A 64 -3.15 1.71 11.78
CA LEU A 64 -4.21 0.73 11.55
C LEU A 64 -3.83 -0.65 12.08
N VAL A 65 -2.59 -1.06 11.87
CA VAL A 65 -2.11 -2.34 12.36
C VAL A 65 -2.15 -2.37 13.90
N GLU A 66 -1.77 -1.28 14.55
CA GLU A 66 -1.86 -1.18 16.01
C GLU A 66 -3.29 -1.30 16.51
N GLN A 67 -4.25 -0.86 15.71
CA GLN A 67 -5.67 -0.94 16.07
C GLN A 67 -6.27 -2.32 15.80
N GLY A 68 -5.48 -3.26 15.31
CA GLY A 68 -5.93 -4.62 15.08
C GLY A 68 -6.36 -4.94 13.66
N TRP A 69 -6.20 -4.01 12.75
CA TRP A 69 -6.57 -4.23 11.35
C TRP A 69 -5.47 -4.96 10.60
N ARG A 70 -5.88 -5.85 9.69
CA ARG A 70 -4.97 -6.39 8.68
C ARG A 70 -5.05 -5.45 7.48
N VAL A 71 -3.91 -5.07 6.94
CA VAL A 71 -3.87 -4.09 5.85
C VAL A 71 -3.29 -4.70 4.58
N LEU A 72 -3.94 -4.48 3.47
CA LEU A 72 -3.45 -4.89 2.16
C LEU A 72 -3.29 -3.66 1.28
N VAL A 73 -2.11 -3.48 0.70
CA VAL A 73 -1.87 -2.42 -0.27
C VAL A 73 -1.83 -3.05 -1.65
N VAL A 74 -2.71 -2.60 -2.54
CA VAL A 74 -2.73 -3.06 -3.93
C VAL A 74 -2.13 -1.94 -4.78
N TRP A 75 -0.99 -2.22 -5.40
CA TRP A 75 -0.30 -1.22 -6.18
C TRP A 75 -0.86 -1.08 -7.58
N GLU A 76 -0.81 0.13 -8.10
CA GLU A 76 -1.32 0.44 -9.44
C GLU A 76 -0.76 -0.48 -10.51
N CYS A 77 0.52 -0.83 -10.42
CA CYS A 77 1.15 -1.69 -11.42
C CYS A 77 0.55 -3.10 -11.50
N ALA A 78 -0.11 -3.54 -10.42
CA ALA A 78 -0.81 -4.82 -10.43
C ALA A 78 -2.18 -4.73 -11.11
N LEU A 79 -2.73 -3.52 -11.21
CA LEU A 79 -4.07 -3.28 -11.70
C LEU A 79 -4.13 -2.81 -13.13
N ARG A 80 -3.08 -2.19 -13.61
CA ARG A 80 -3.04 -1.61 -14.95
C ARG A 80 -1.62 -1.60 -15.49
N GLY A 81 -1.52 -1.42 -16.80
CA GLY A 81 -0.24 -1.40 -17.48
C GLY A 81 0.12 -2.76 -18.04
N ARG A 82 1.26 -2.84 -18.70
CA ARG A 82 1.64 -4.04 -19.44
C ARG A 82 1.99 -5.24 -18.55
N LEU A 83 2.34 -4.99 -17.29
CA LEU A 83 2.73 -6.06 -16.38
C LEU A 83 1.66 -6.35 -15.33
N LYS A 84 0.45 -5.85 -15.52
CA LYS A 84 -0.62 -6.06 -14.55
C LYS A 84 -0.93 -7.54 -14.37
N LEU A 85 -1.43 -7.88 -13.19
CA LEU A 85 -1.94 -9.23 -12.95
C LEU A 85 -3.26 -9.39 -13.72
N ASN A 86 -3.53 -10.61 -14.22
CA ASN A 86 -4.82 -10.82 -14.84
C ASN A 86 -5.92 -10.85 -13.75
N ASP A 87 -7.15 -10.62 -14.16
CA ASP A 87 -8.28 -10.49 -13.23
C ASP A 87 -8.44 -11.72 -12.35
N ARG A 88 -8.23 -12.88 -12.91
CA ARG A 88 -8.37 -14.14 -12.18
C ARG A 88 -7.34 -14.25 -11.07
N ASP A 89 -6.07 -14.02 -11.40
CA ASP A 89 -4.99 -14.11 -10.41
C ASP A 89 -5.19 -13.08 -9.31
N LEU A 90 -5.55 -11.86 -9.68
CA LEU A 90 -5.79 -10.81 -8.71
C LEU A 90 -6.93 -11.17 -7.76
N THR A 91 -8.04 -11.66 -8.31
CA THR A 91 -9.20 -12.06 -7.53
C THR A 91 -8.85 -13.18 -6.57
N GLU A 92 -8.12 -14.17 -7.03
CA GLU A 92 -7.71 -15.30 -6.17
C GLU A 92 -6.83 -14.84 -5.02
N ARG A 93 -5.88 -13.94 -5.29
CA ARG A 93 -5.01 -13.41 -4.24
C ARG A 93 -5.80 -12.61 -3.22
N LEU A 94 -6.75 -11.80 -3.69
CA LEU A 94 -7.59 -11.01 -2.78
C LEU A 94 -8.45 -11.91 -1.90
N GLU A 95 -9.10 -12.91 -2.48
CA GLU A 95 -9.95 -13.82 -1.73
C GLU A 95 -9.14 -14.61 -0.70
N GLU A 96 -8.01 -15.14 -1.11
CA GLU A 96 -7.16 -15.90 -0.21
C GLU A 96 -6.70 -15.05 0.96
N TRP A 97 -6.32 -13.82 0.70
CA TRP A 97 -5.85 -12.93 1.76
C TRP A 97 -6.98 -12.54 2.70
N ILE A 98 -8.13 -12.15 2.16
CA ILE A 98 -9.27 -11.71 2.97
C ILE A 98 -9.77 -12.85 3.84
N CYS A 99 -10.05 -13.98 3.24
CA CYS A 99 -10.69 -15.11 3.93
C CYS A 99 -9.70 -15.96 4.71
N GLY A 100 -8.45 -15.99 4.29
CA GLY A 100 -7.43 -16.85 4.90
C GLY A 100 -6.75 -16.29 6.13
N GLY A 101 -7.06 -15.05 6.51
CA GLY A 101 -6.45 -14.46 7.69
C GLY A 101 -5.00 -14.05 7.51
N GLY A 102 -4.60 -13.72 6.29
CA GLY A 102 -3.22 -13.30 6.01
C GLY A 102 -2.82 -12.05 6.76
N GLN A 103 -1.53 -11.90 7.00
CA GLN A 103 -0.98 -10.73 7.66
C GLN A 103 -0.95 -9.54 6.69
N THR A 104 -0.62 -8.36 7.23
CA THR A 104 -0.46 -7.17 6.41
C THR A 104 0.47 -7.46 5.24
N ALA A 105 0.03 -7.11 4.03
CA ALA A 105 0.70 -7.52 2.81
C ALA A 105 0.52 -6.48 1.70
N GLN A 106 1.15 -6.75 0.57
CA GLN A 106 1.00 -5.91 -0.61
C GLN A 106 0.91 -6.77 -1.87
N ILE A 107 0.24 -6.25 -2.88
CA ILE A 107 0.14 -6.92 -4.18
C ILE A 107 0.73 -6.00 -5.24
N ASP A 108 1.66 -6.53 -6.02
CA ASP A 108 2.26 -5.84 -7.16
C ASP A 108 2.30 -6.79 -8.36
N THR A 109 3.13 -6.48 -9.35
CA THR A 109 3.20 -7.30 -10.57
C THR A 109 3.67 -8.72 -10.32
N GLN A 110 4.30 -8.98 -9.19
CA GLN A 110 4.82 -10.31 -8.85
C GLN A 110 3.87 -11.10 -7.97
N GLY A 111 2.72 -10.52 -7.63
CA GLY A 111 1.73 -11.17 -6.78
C GLY A 111 1.70 -10.58 -5.39
N ILE A 112 1.30 -11.40 -4.42
CA ILE A 112 1.17 -10.94 -3.04
C ILE A 112 2.42 -11.33 -2.25
N HIS A 113 2.88 -10.38 -1.41
CA HIS A 113 3.99 -10.66 -0.49
C HIS A 113 3.86 -9.78 0.75
N PRO A 114 4.59 -10.13 1.83
CA PRO A 114 4.47 -9.40 3.09
C PRO A 114 4.82 -7.93 2.96
N PHE A 115 4.14 -7.10 3.75
CA PHE A 115 4.44 -5.69 3.84
C PHE A 115 4.97 -5.43 5.25
N THR A 116 6.24 -5.01 5.34
CA THR A 116 6.86 -4.74 6.63
C THR A 116 6.45 -3.36 7.13
N VAL A 117 5.89 -3.34 8.34
CA VAL A 117 5.43 -2.09 8.95
C VAL A 117 6.40 -1.71 10.06
N SER A 118 6.94 -0.49 9.97
CA SER A 118 7.79 0.05 11.03
C SER A 118 7.00 1.05 11.84
N PRO A 119 7.09 1.01 13.18
CA PRO A 119 6.43 2.01 14.02
C PRO A 119 6.92 3.40 13.64
N PRO A 120 6.02 4.38 13.52
CA PRO A 120 6.40 5.70 13.02
C PRO A 120 7.35 6.47 13.93
N ASP A 121 7.28 6.24 15.22
CA ASP A 121 8.08 6.97 16.19
C ASP A 121 9.35 6.22 16.61
N THR A 122 9.63 5.09 16.00
CA THR A 122 10.84 4.34 16.27
C THR A 122 11.76 4.34 15.09
N ALA A 123 11.72 5.40 14.31
CA ALA A 123 12.61 5.52 13.18
C ALA A 123 14.03 5.30 13.67
N PRO A 124 14.77 4.33 13.13
CA PRO A 124 16.14 4.15 13.57
C PRO A 124 16.94 5.38 13.22
N PRO A 125 17.96 5.67 14.04
CA PRO A 125 18.83 6.76 13.68
C PRO A 125 19.33 6.48 12.29
N GLN A 126 19.24 7.47 11.48
CA GLN A 126 19.71 7.34 10.13
C GLN A 126 21.20 7.32 10.15
N ALA A 127 21.71 6.16 9.96
CA ALA A 127 23.15 6.06 9.84
C ALA A 127 23.55 6.62 8.49
#